data_583a60d1a8b5636ab3fb24962c7080fc
#
_entry.id   583a60d1a8b5636ab3fb24962c7080fc
#
_cell.length_a   1.000
_cell.length_b   1.000
_cell.length_c   1.000
_cell.angle_alpha   90.00
_cell.angle_beta   90.00
_cell.angle_gamma   90.00
#
_symmetry.space_group_name_H-M   'P 1'
#
loop_
_entity.id
_entity.type
_entity.pdbx_description
1 polymer ?
#
loop_
_entity_poly.entity_id
_entity_poly.type
_entity_poly.pdbx_seq_one_letter_code
_entity_poly.pdbx_strand_id
1 'polypeptide(L)'
;MRGHGESNGGLWYTIDLEELVERDHPLRAIKRMVDEALRGMDRDFRAAYPRNGRPSVAPERLLKALLLQSLYTIRSERELCRRLRTDLLFRWFLDMTPDEDVFVPTVFTHNRERLAEHGLTRRFFDGVVRQAIAAGLASDEHFTVDGSLIQSHASLKSLKRIAREGDDGDGDGPSPQGGPRRRSRNAPVDFKGERRVNDTHRSTTDPESRLYRKGGTGAYLSHSMHAMTENRHGLVVAVEIDEANGRSEREAALRMVTHARRRHRLSVRTLGADAGYDAESFLLTLGLRRIIPHVALRRPGVDATDAGGLARAAVQSMQRQRGYQMSQRRRKVVEEFFGWAKTIARLRRSRHVGRWKLRQQLELTAAAYNLVRLRRLLAA
;
A
#
# COMPACT_ATOMS: atom_id res chain seq x y z
N MET A 1 23.02 30.80 36.89
CA MET A 1 24.42 30.29 36.81
C MET A 1 24.63 29.75 35.41
N ARG A 2 25.69 30.13 34.69
CA ARG A 2 26.02 29.58 33.36
C ARG A 2 26.72 28.25 33.56
N GLY A 3 26.17 27.15 33.01
CA GLY A 3 26.82 25.81 32.98
C GLY A 3 28.07 25.85 32.10
N HIS A 4 29.11 25.12 32.48
CA HIS A 4 30.30 24.90 31.68
C HIS A 4 30.19 23.55 31.01
N GLY A 5 30.44 23.49 29.70
CA GLY A 5 30.53 22.25 28.95
C GLY A 5 31.97 21.74 28.99
N GLU A 6 32.18 20.52 29.48
CA GLU A 6 33.46 19.84 29.35
C GLU A 6 33.41 18.93 28.12
N SER A 7 34.41 18.98 27.25
CA SER A 7 34.56 18.07 26.13
C SER A 7 35.47 16.92 26.59
N ASN A 8 34.89 15.73 26.78
CA ASN A 8 35.66 14.52 27.07
C ASN A 8 36.05 13.83 25.74
N GLY A 9 37.26 14.07 25.27
CA GLY A 9 37.84 13.36 24.16
C GLY A 9 38.46 12.03 24.62
N GLY A 10 38.03 10.90 24.03
CA GLY A 10 38.77 9.64 24.12
C GLY A 10 38.50 8.75 25.32
N LEU A 11 37.40 8.94 26.06
CA LEU A 11 36.97 8.03 27.10
C LEU A 11 36.16 6.85 26.54
N TRP A 12 36.44 5.63 27.00
CA TRP A 12 35.64 4.45 26.73
C TRP A 12 34.38 4.43 27.57
N TYR A 13 33.20 4.28 26.93
CA TYR A 13 31.92 4.15 27.60
C TYR A 13 31.31 2.79 27.28
N THR A 14 30.79 2.11 28.31
CA THR A 14 29.88 0.98 28.11
C THR A 14 28.46 1.53 27.97
N ILE A 15 27.82 1.30 26.85
CA ILE A 15 26.45 1.75 26.58
C ILE A 15 25.57 0.52 26.43
N ASP A 16 24.56 0.38 27.31
CA ASP A 16 23.46 -0.55 27.09
C ASP A 16 22.35 0.19 26.32
N LEU A 17 22.12 -0.22 25.07
CA LEU A 17 21.08 0.37 24.23
C LEU A 17 19.68 0.10 24.79
N GLU A 18 19.48 -0.98 25.55
CA GLU A 18 18.19 -1.28 26.17
C GLU A 18 17.88 -0.30 27.33
N GLU A 19 18.89 0.13 28.06
CA GLU A 19 18.75 1.15 29.11
C GLU A 19 18.64 2.57 28.55
N LEU A 20 19.30 2.84 27.41
CA LEU A 20 19.30 4.16 26.76
C LEU A 20 17.93 4.55 26.22
N VAL A 21 17.14 3.58 25.74
CA VAL A 21 15.80 3.84 25.20
C VAL A 21 14.80 3.99 26.36
N GLU A 22 14.08 5.08 26.44
CA GLU A 22 13.05 5.33 27.46
C GLU A 22 12.06 4.17 27.55
N ARG A 23 11.65 3.80 28.76
CA ARG A 23 10.78 2.64 29.03
C ARG A 23 9.41 2.75 28.36
N ASP A 24 8.89 3.95 28.22
CA ASP A 24 7.60 4.28 27.58
C ASP A 24 7.73 4.67 26.10
N HIS A 25 8.95 4.62 25.54
CA HIS A 25 9.18 4.99 24.16
C HIS A 25 8.31 4.16 23.19
N PRO A 26 7.59 4.79 22.25
CA PRO A 26 6.64 4.12 21.35
C PRO A 26 7.20 2.94 20.58
N LEU A 27 8.47 2.99 20.21
CA LEU A 27 9.11 1.91 19.46
C LEU A 27 9.29 0.63 20.27
N ARG A 28 9.27 0.65 21.63
CA ARG A 28 9.38 -0.58 22.43
C ARG A 28 8.21 -1.53 22.18
N ALA A 29 6.99 -1.03 22.21
CA ALA A 29 5.82 -1.82 21.92
C ALA A 29 5.80 -2.27 20.45
N ILE A 30 6.18 -1.37 19.53
CA ILE A 30 6.27 -1.70 18.10
C ILE A 30 7.34 -2.77 17.88
N LYS A 31 8.54 -2.66 18.49
CA LYS A 31 9.61 -3.66 18.35
C LYS A 31 9.14 -5.04 18.78
N ARG A 32 8.47 -5.17 19.93
CA ARG A 32 7.93 -6.46 20.42
C ARG A 32 6.98 -7.09 19.39
N MET A 33 6.05 -6.33 18.84
CA MET A 33 5.11 -6.81 17.80
C MET A 33 5.84 -7.19 16.51
N VAL A 34 6.84 -6.42 16.10
CA VAL A 34 7.67 -6.71 14.93
C VAL A 34 8.46 -7.99 15.12
N ASP A 35 9.14 -8.14 16.25
CA ASP A 35 9.94 -9.33 16.58
C ASP A 35 9.09 -10.59 16.64
N GLU A 36 7.87 -10.50 17.15
CA GLU A 36 6.90 -11.60 17.15
C GLU A 36 6.48 -11.97 15.72
N ALA A 37 6.15 -10.98 14.87
CA ALA A 37 5.79 -11.23 13.48
C ALA A 37 6.95 -11.88 12.70
N LEU A 38 8.19 -11.43 12.92
CA LEU A 38 9.39 -11.95 12.27
C LEU A 38 9.73 -13.36 12.73
N ARG A 39 9.61 -13.67 14.02
CA ARG A 39 9.78 -15.04 14.54
C ARG A 39 8.83 -16.03 13.87
N GLY A 40 7.59 -15.60 13.58
CA GLY A 40 6.63 -16.41 12.84
C GLY A 40 7.01 -16.68 11.39
N MET A 41 8.05 -16.02 10.85
CA MET A 41 8.51 -16.13 9.45
C MET A 41 9.82 -16.91 9.28
N ASP A 42 10.39 -17.49 10.33
CA ASP A 42 11.69 -18.19 10.29
C ASP A 42 11.75 -19.26 9.17
N ARG A 43 10.69 -20.05 9.00
CA ARG A 43 10.59 -21.03 7.90
C ARG A 43 10.64 -20.36 6.53
N ASP A 44 10.01 -19.20 6.37
CA ASP A 44 9.95 -18.46 5.10
C ASP A 44 11.34 -17.87 4.78
N PHE A 45 12.04 -17.37 5.79
CA PHE A 45 13.42 -16.89 5.62
C PHE A 45 14.37 -18.00 5.23
N ARG A 46 14.28 -19.17 5.87
CA ARG A 46 15.09 -20.34 5.48
C ARG A 46 14.83 -20.80 4.06
N ALA A 47 13.60 -20.67 3.57
CA ALA A 47 13.25 -21.00 2.19
C ALA A 47 13.79 -19.97 1.18
N ALA A 48 13.87 -18.70 1.58
CA ALA A 48 14.32 -17.61 0.71
C ALA A 48 15.84 -17.43 0.66
N TYR A 49 16.57 -17.87 1.70
CA TYR A 49 18.00 -17.66 1.82
C TYR A 49 18.73 -19.02 1.82
N PRO A 50 19.65 -19.25 0.88
CA PRO A 50 20.40 -20.50 0.81
C PRO A 50 21.29 -20.67 2.03
N ARG A 51 21.56 -21.93 2.41
CA ARG A 51 22.42 -22.27 3.54
C ARG A 51 23.90 -22.06 3.25
N ASN A 52 24.29 -22.09 1.99
CA ASN A 52 25.68 -22.00 1.51
C ASN A 52 25.94 -20.65 0.84
N GLY A 53 27.16 -20.16 0.92
CA GLY A 53 27.62 -18.91 0.31
C GLY A 53 27.96 -17.83 1.34
N ARG A 54 28.29 -16.63 0.85
CA ARG A 54 28.60 -15.49 1.73
C ARG A 54 27.36 -15.08 2.52
N PRO A 55 27.47 -14.95 3.85
CA PRO A 55 26.37 -14.46 4.69
C PRO A 55 25.84 -13.11 4.18
N SER A 56 24.53 -13.02 3.98
CA SER A 56 23.85 -11.76 3.67
C SER A 56 23.44 -11.05 4.94
N VAL A 57 23.05 -9.77 4.84
CA VAL A 57 22.37 -9.10 5.95
C VAL A 57 21.08 -9.86 6.26
N ALA A 58 20.83 -10.11 7.54
CA ALA A 58 19.64 -10.82 8.00
C ALA A 58 18.35 -10.18 7.45
N PRO A 59 17.43 -10.95 6.86
CA PRO A 59 16.18 -10.41 6.32
C PRO A 59 15.33 -9.70 7.36
N GLU A 60 15.40 -10.13 8.61
CA GLU A 60 14.74 -9.49 9.75
C GLU A 60 15.21 -8.03 9.91
N ARG A 61 16.51 -7.80 9.86
CA ARG A 61 17.09 -6.46 9.94
C ARG A 61 16.70 -5.58 8.76
N LEU A 62 16.63 -6.16 7.54
CA LEU A 62 16.20 -5.44 6.35
C LEU A 62 14.74 -5.02 6.46
N LEU A 63 13.84 -5.91 6.93
CA LEU A 63 12.43 -5.59 7.13
C LEU A 63 12.25 -4.54 8.23
N LYS A 64 12.96 -4.64 9.36
CA LYS A 64 12.99 -3.63 10.41
C LYS A 64 13.45 -2.27 9.88
N ALA A 65 14.53 -2.24 9.09
CA ALA A 65 15.07 -1.01 8.51
C ALA A 65 14.06 -0.35 7.55
N LEU A 66 13.42 -1.12 6.65
CA LEU A 66 12.38 -0.61 5.75
C LEU A 66 11.12 -0.15 6.51
N LEU A 67 10.82 -0.77 7.66
CA LEU A 67 9.74 -0.32 8.53
C LEU A 67 10.06 1.03 9.16
N LEU A 68 11.28 1.23 9.69
CA LEU A 68 11.74 2.53 10.19
C LEU A 68 11.66 3.61 9.10
N GLN A 69 11.95 3.25 7.85
CA GLN A 69 11.83 4.18 6.73
C GLN A 69 10.40 4.72 6.58
N SER A 70 9.39 3.86 6.77
CA SER A 70 7.98 4.25 6.75
C SER A 70 7.55 5.01 8.00
N LEU A 71 8.00 4.59 9.19
CA LEU A 71 7.63 5.21 10.47
C LEU A 71 8.20 6.63 10.66
N TYR A 72 9.44 6.85 10.19
CA TYR A 72 10.20 8.09 10.40
C TYR A 72 10.31 8.97 9.15
N THR A 73 9.48 8.74 8.15
CA THR A 73 9.41 9.57 6.92
C THR A 73 10.75 9.66 6.19
N ILE A 74 11.58 8.62 6.22
CA ILE A 74 12.91 8.62 5.64
C ILE A 74 12.81 8.50 4.11
N ARG A 75 13.39 9.47 3.41
CA ARG A 75 13.19 9.62 1.96
C ARG A 75 13.89 8.59 1.07
N SER A 76 14.97 7.94 1.55
CA SER A 76 15.76 7.00 0.75
C SER A 76 16.51 6.00 1.61
N GLU A 77 16.89 4.84 1.02
CA GLU A 77 17.75 3.86 1.67
C GLU A 77 19.14 4.43 2.01
N ARG A 78 19.65 5.36 1.19
CA ARG A 78 20.91 6.09 1.50
C ARG A 78 20.79 6.88 2.78
N GLU A 79 19.70 7.61 2.94
CA GLU A 79 19.42 8.37 4.17
C GLU A 79 19.20 7.45 5.36
N LEU A 80 18.51 6.33 5.17
CA LEU A 80 18.32 5.32 6.20
C LEU A 80 19.67 4.76 6.69
N CYS A 81 20.55 4.33 5.77
CA CYS A 81 21.88 3.84 6.14
C CYS A 81 22.73 4.93 6.83
N ARG A 82 22.60 6.20 6.44
CA ARG A 82 23.27 7.31 7.11
C ARG A 82 22.80 7.47 8.55
N ARG A 83 21.48 7.43 8.78
CA ARG A 83 20.90 7.48 10.13
C ARG A 83 21.30 6.29 10.99
N LEU A 84 21.32 5.08 10.44
CA LEU A 84 21.76 3.90 11.17
C LEU A 84 23.21 4.00 11.69
N ARG A 85 24.05 4.86 11.11
CA ARG A 85 25.41 5.10 11.61
C ARG A 85 25.46 5.93 12.89
N THR A 86 24.51 6.83 13.07
CA THR A 86 24.55 7.84 14.13
C THR A 86 23.38 7.79 15.11
N ASP A 87 22.31 7.06 14.78
CA ASP A 87 21.09 7.00 15.58
C ASP A 87 21.06 5.69 16.37
N LEU A 88 21.34 5.77 17.66
CA LEU A 88 21.37 4.63 18.58
C LEU A 88 19.99 3.99 18.77
N LEU A 89 18.90 4.77 18.70
CA LEU A 89 17.53 4.26 18.75
C LEU A 89 17.23 3.35 17.55
N PHE A 90 17.72 3.70 16.36
CA PHE A 90 17.54 2.88 15.18
C PHE A 90 18.39 1.61 15.26
N ARG A 91 19.62 1.70 15.77
CA ARG A 91 20.47 0.52 16.03
C ARG A 91 19.80 -0.45 16.99
N TRP A 92 19.32 0.07 18.12
CA TRP A 92 18.56 -0.72 19.10
C TRP A 92 17.35 -1.42 18.45
N PHE A 93 16.59 -0.73 17.61
CA PHE A 93 15.44 -1.32 16.92
C PHE A 93 15.82 -2.47 15.97
N LEU A 94 17.01 -2.39 15.36
CA LEU A 94 17.55 -3.40 14.44
C LEU A 94 18.37 -4.50 15.15
N ASP A 95 18.51 -4.49 16.46
CA ASP A 95 19.39 -5.37 17.22
C ASP A 95 20.84 -5.29 16.73
N MET A 96 21.32 -4.06 16.49
CA MET A 96 22.71 -3.75 16.10
C MET A 96 23.46 -3.13 17.27
N THR A 97 24.72 -3.53 17.46
CA THR A 97 25.60 -2.90 18.45
C THR A 97 26.08 -1.52 17.95
N PRO A 98 26.50 -0.62 18.87
CA PRO A 98 26.97 0.73 18.47
C PRO A 98 28.18 0.72 17.53
N ASP A 99 29.03 -0.30 17.62
CA ASP A 99 30.26 -0.47 16.85
C ASP A 99 30.09 -1.31 15.55
N GLU A 100 28.93 -1.96 15.38
CA GLU A 100 28.69 -2.80 14.22
C GLU A 100 28.61 -1.96 12.91
N ASP A 101 29.24 -2.45 11.85
CA ASP A 101 29.19 -1.81 10.54
C ASP A 101 27.78 -1.77 9.96
N VAL A 102 27.37 -0.61 9.47
CA VAL A 102 26.10 -0.45 8.78
C VAL A 102 26.22 -0.90 7.33
N PHE A 103 25.29 -1.72 6.89
CA PHE A 103 25.18 -2.14 5.50
C PHE A 103 24.95 -0.97 4.54
N VAL A 104 25.36 -1.15 3.29
CA VAL A 104 25.26 -0.13 2.23
C VAL A 104 23.89 -0.15 1.54
N PRO A 105 23.44 0.95 0.90
CA PRO A 105 22.12 1.04 0.27
C PRO A 105 21.86 -0.02 -0.82
N THR A 106 22.91 -0.50 -1.52
CA THR A 106 22.79 -1.53 -2.54
C THR A 106 22.29 -2.89 -2.01
N VAL A 107 22.46 -3.14 -0.70
CA VAL A 107 21.92 -4.34 -0.03
C VAL A 107 20.41 -4.40 -0.19
N PHE A 108 19.70 -3.27 -0.08
CA PHE A 108 18.26 -3.22 -0.31
C PHE A 108 17.89 -3.56 -1.75
N THR A 109 18.66 -3.07 -2.71
CA THR A 109 18.43 -3.36 -4.15
C THR A 109 18.54 -4.85 -4.43
N HIS A 110 19.62 -5.49 -3.98
CA HIS A 110 19.85 -6.93 -4.20
C HIS A 110 18.86 -7.83 -3.46
N ASN A 111 18.41 -7.44 -2.27
CA ASN A 111 17.48 -8.25 -1.52
C ASN A 111 16.01 -8.01 -1.89
N ARG A 112 15.69 -6.90 -2.57
CA ARG A 112 14.31 -6.53 -2.91
C ARG A 112 13.62 -7.56 -3.79
N GLU A 113 14.32 -8.11 -4.79
CA GLU A 113 13.80 -9.15 -5.67
C GLU A 113 13.50 -10.42 -4.87
N ARG A 114 14.45 -10.87 -4.05
CA ARG A 114 14.27 -12.02 -3.16
C ARG A 114 13.08 -11.85 -2.21
N LEU A 115 12.95 -10.67 -1.60
CA LEU A 115 11.80 -10.35 -0.74
C LEU A 115 10.48 -10.43 -1.52
N ALA A 116 10.47 -10.04 -2.81
CA ALA A 116 9.30 -10.12 -3.68
C ALA A 116 8.97 -11.55 -4.09
N GLU A 117 9.95 -12.30 -4.60
CA GLU A 117 9.80 -13.68 -5.08
C GLU A 117 9.20 -14.60 -4.02
N HIS A 118 9.65 -14.42 -2.77
CA HIS A 118 9.16 -15.19 -1.65
C HIS A 118 7.99 -14.52 -0.90
N GLY A 119 7.50 -13.36 -1.36
CA GLY A 119 6.39 -12.62 -0.77
C GLY A 119 6.60 -12.25 0.70
N LEU A 120 7.84 -11.99 1.12
CA LEU A 120 8.19 -11.81 2.54
C LEU A 120 7.58 -10.54 3.14
N THR A 121 7.44 -9.46 2.38
CA THR A 121 6.77 -8.24 2.85
C THR A 121 5.28 -8.46 3.10
N ARG A 122 4.62 -9.24 2.23
CA ARG A 122 3.23 -9.65 2.42
C ARG A 122 3.08 -10.53 3.66
N ARG A 123 3.96 -11.52 3.85
CA ARG A 123 3.92 -12.41 5.02
C ARG A 123 4.13 -11.65 6.33
N PHE A 124 5.01 -10.65 6.32
CA PHE A 124 5.23 -9.76 7.46
C PHE A 124 3.97 -8.95 7.77
N PHE A 125 3.37 -8.31 6.77
CA PHE A 125 2.11 -7.59 6.92
C PHE A 125 0.99 -8.51 7.45
N ASP A 126 0.84 -9.71 6.87
CA ASP A 126 -0.11 -10.72 7.34
C ASP A 126 0.15 -11.13 8.80
N GLY A 127 1.42 -11.16 9.23
CA GLY A 127 1.84 -11.41 10.62
C GLY A 127 1.29 -10.35 11.56
N VAL A 128 1.42 -9.08 11.20
CA VAL A 128 0.88 -7.96 11.98
C VAL A 128 -0.66 -8.00 12.03
N VAL A 129 -1.31 -8.33 10.91
CA VAL A 129 -2.79 -8.48 10.89
C VAL A 129 -3.24 -9.62 11.80
N ARG A 130 -2.53 -10.75 11.82
CA ARG A 130 -2.85 -11.86 12.74
C ARG A 130 -2.76 -11.48 14.20
N GLN A 131 -1.77 -10.65 14.60
CA GLN A 131 -1.69 -10.13 15.97
C GLN A 131 -2.93 -9.28 16.32
N ALA A 132 -3.38 -8.44 15.40
CA ALA A 132 -4.61 -7.64 15.59
C ALA A 132 -5.84 -8.53 15.80
N ILE A 133 -5.96 -9.60 15.01
CA ILE A 133 -7.06 -10.57 15.12
C ILE A 133 -6.97 -11.33 16.46
N ALA A 134 -5.79 -11.83 16.81
CA ALA A 134 -5.56 -12.56 18.05
C ALA A 134 -5.85 -11.71 19.30
N ALA A 135 -5.59 -10.39 19.23
CA ALA A 135 -5.93 -9.44 20.27
C ALA A 135 -7.42 -9.02 20.30
N GLY A 136 -8.27 -9.57 19.41
CA GLY A 136 -9.69 -9.20 19.29
C GLY A 136 -9.94 -7.78 18.77
N LEU A 137 -8.91 -7.13 18.22
CA LEU A 137 -8.97 -5.75 17.75
C LEU A 137 -9.41 -5.63 16.29
N ALA A 138 -9.35 -6.69 15.50
CA ALA A 138 -9.87 -6.71 14.15
C ALA A 138 -11.29 -7.27 14.13
N SER A 139 -12.27 -6.47 13.65
CA SER A 139 -13.62 -6.98 13.36
C SER A 139 -13.54 -7.99 12.21
N ASP A 140 -14.33 -9.07 12.29
CA ASP A 140 -14.42 -10.08 11.24
C ASP A 140 -15.66 -9.92 10.34
N GLU A 141 -16.48 -8.88 10.55
CA GLU A 141 -17.80 -8.75 9.93
C GLU A 141 -17.90 -7.59 8.94
N HIS A 142 -17.45 -6.40 9.31
CA HIS A 142 -17.71 -5.17 8.59
C HIS A 142 -16.41 -4.54 8.07
N PHE A 143 -16.34 -4.41 6.75
CA PHE A 143 -15.15 -3.91 6.07
C PHE A 143 -15.46 -2.78 5.10
N THR A 144 -14.44 -2.01 4.77
CA THR A 144 -14.48 -0.97 3.74
C THR A 144 -13.33 -1.14 2.77
N VAL A 145 -13.61 -0.90 1.49
CA VAL A 145 -12.60 -0.82 0.44
C VAL A 145 -12.61 0.55 -0.21
N ASP A 146 -11.43 1.02 -0.56
CA ASP A 146 -11.27 2.25 -1.35
C ASP A 146 -9.94 2.21 -2.11
N GLY A 147 -9.80 3.13 -3.09
CA GLY A 147 -8.63 3.29 -3.91
C GLY A 147 -8.08 4.71 -3.90
N SER A 148 -6.77 4.83 -4.02
CA SER A 148 -6.09 6.11 -4.15
C SER A 148 -4.94 6.03 -5.15
N LEU A 149 -4.57 7.19 -5.73
CA LEU A 149 -3.50 7.25 -6.71
C LEU A 149 -2.14 7.49 -6.04
N ILE A 150 -1.12 6.86 -6.62
CA ILE A 150 0.29 7.15 -6.38
C ILE A 150 0.89 7.64 -7.69
N GLN A 151 1.48 8.83 -7.69
CA GLN A 151 2.20 9.32 -8.86
C GLN A 151 3.41 8.43 -9.14
N SER A 152 3.63 8.08 -10.41
CA SER A 152 4.83 7.37 -10.82
C SER A 152 6.08 8.24 -10.67
N HIS A 153 7.25 7.59 -10.56
CA HIS A 153 8.54 8.25 -10.66
C HIS A 153 8.76 8.83 -12.07
N ALA A 154 8.14 8.22 -13.09
CA ALA A 154 8.31 8.60 -14.48
C ALA A 154 7.75 10.00 -14.78
N SER A 155 8.44 10.73 -15.66
CA SER A 155 8.01 12.02 -16.19
C SER A 155 7.04 11.83 -17.36
N LEU A 156 6.16 12.78 -17.61
CA LEU A 156 5.31 12.82 -18.82
C LEU A 156 6.14 12.83 -20.12
N LYS A 157 7.39 13.31 -20.07
CA LYS A 157 8.33 13.28 -21.22
C LYS A 157 8.72 11.85 -21.62
N SER A 158 8.56 10.86 -20.73
CA SER A 158 8.84 9.45 -21.01
C SER A 158 7.72 8.75 -21.80
N LEU A 159 6.58 9.41 -22.03
CA LEU A 159 5.51 8.87 -22.86
C LEU A 159 5.95 8.83 -24.32
N LYS A 160 6.02 7.63 -24.88
CA LYS A 160 6.30 7.39 -26.30
C LYS A 160 5.15 6.60 -26.92
N ARG A 161 4.97 6.77 -28.24
CA ARG A 161 3.99 6.02 -29.00
C ARG A 161 4.29 4.52 -28.93
N ILE A 162 3.27 3.71 -28.80
CA ILE A 162 3.41 2.24 -28.82
C ILE A 162 3.54 1.88 -30.30
N ALA A 163 4.69 1.27 -30.69
CA ALA A 163 4.86 0.72 -32.04
C ALA A 163 3.75 -0.29 -32.32
N ARG A 164 3.04 -0.15 -33.43
CA ARG A 164 2.14 -1.18 -33.92
C ARG A 164 2.97 -2.13 -34.76
N GLU A 165 2.73 -3.45 -34.64
CA GLU A 165 3.29 -4.43 -35.58
C GLU A 165 2.88 -4.01 -37.01
N GLY A 166 3.87 -3.68 -37.83
CA GLY A 166 3.68 -3.23 -39.21
C GLY A 166 3.93 -1.74 -39.50
N ASP A 167 4.43 -0.96 -38.51
CA ASP A 167 4.79 0.46 -38.72
C ASP A 167 6.33 0.56 -38.89
N ASP A 168 6.82 0.12 -40.07
CA ASP A 168 8.19 0.38 -40.51
C ASP A 168 8.26 1.83 -41.03
N GLY A 169 8.74 2.74 -40.20
CA GLY A 169 9.29 3.99 -40.65
C GLY A 169 8.50 5.26 -40.31
N ASP A 170 9.25 6.20 -39.87
CA ASP A 170 9.10 7.65 -39.90
C ASP A 170 7.80 8.15 -40.57
N GLY A 171 6.83 8.52 -39.78
CA GLY A 171 5.59 9.05 -40.31
C GLY A 171 4.91 10.00 -39.33
N ASP A 172 5.32 11.26 -39.36
CA ASP A 172 4.56 12.41 -38.87
C ASP A 172 3.30 12.57 -39.73
N GLY A 173 2.27 11.74 -39.50
CA GLY A 173 1.03 11.72 -40.27
C GLY A 173 -0.19 11.95 -39.39
N PRO A 174 -1.24 12.67 -39.89
CA PRO A 174 -2.45 13.00 -39.17
C PRO A 174 -3.28 11.75 -38.86
N SER A 175 -3.80 11.67 -37.63
CA SER A 175 -4.64 10.57 -37.12
C SER A 175 -5.89 10.35 -37.95
N PRO A 176 -6.32 9.09 -38.23
CA PRO A 176 -7.59 8.81 -38.90
C PRO A 176 -8.77 9.23 -38.01
N GLN A 177 -9.68 10.02 -38.60
CA GLN A 177 -10.97 10.36 -38.02
C GLN A 177 -11.86 9.11 -37.98
N GLY A 178 -12.51 8.83 -36.85
CA GLY A 178 -13.48 7.73 -36.79
C GLY A 178 -14.27 7.63 -35.50
N GLY A 179 -15.56 7.96 -35.57
CA GLY A 179 -16.67 7.50 -34.73
C GLY A 179 -16.84 8.11 -33.32
N PRO A 180 -18.09 8.18 -32.80
CA PRO A 180 -18.35 8.73 -31.45
C PRO A 180 -17.85 7.79 -30.38
N ARG A 181 -16.61 8.01 -29.89
CA ARG A 181 -16.04 7.29 -28.75
C ARG A 181 -16.63 7.85 -27.45
N ARG A 182 -17.16 6.99 -26.59
CA ARG A 182 -17.51 7.33 -25.21
C ARG A 182 -16.33 8.09 -24.58
N ARG A 183 -16.60 9.29 -24.07
CA ARG A 183 -15.61 10.13 -23.40
C ARG A 183 -14.97 9.32 -22.27
N SER A 184 -13.73 8.89 -22.45
CA SER A 184 -12.90 8.34 -21.40
C SER A 184 -12.73 9.42 -20.32
N ARG A 185 -12.76 9.04 -19.04
CA ARG A 185 -12.46 9.93 -17.90
C ARG A 185 -11.04 10.51 -17.96
N ASN A 186 -10.17 9.92 -18.77
CA ASN A 186 -8.84 10.43 -19.05
C ASN A 186 -8.94 11.43 -20.17
N ALA A 187 -9.08 12.72 -19.83
CA ALA A 187 -8.99 13.77 -20.86
C ALA A 187 -7.62 13.68 -21.54
N PRO A 188 -7.56 13.83 -22.87
CA PRO A 188 -6.31 13.85 -23.60
C PRO A 188 -5.42 14.98 -23.06
N VAL A 189 -4.16 14.66 -22.80
CA VAL A 189 -3.16 15.66 -22.48
C VAL A 189 -2.58 16.16 -23.79
N ASP A 190 -2.87 17.40 -24.13
CA ASP A 190 -2.21 18.06 -25.24
C ASP A 190 -0.79 18.44 -24.82
N PHE A 191 0.20 17.81 -25.44
CA PHE A 191 1.60 18.14 -25.28
C PHE A 191 2.17 18.48 -26.66
N LYS A 192 2.32 19.75 -26.97
CA LYS A 192 2.78 20.26 -28.29
C LYS A 192 1.87 19.83 -29.46
N GLY A 193 0.54 19.86 -29.27
CA GLY A 193 -0.42 19.48 -30.31
C GLY A 193 -0.69 17.98 -30.45
N GLU A 194 0.03 17.12 -29.71
CA GLU A 194 -0.14 15.66 -29.75
C GLU A 194 -1.07 15.16 -28.65
N ARG A 195 -2.14 14.46 -29.04
CA ARG A 195 -3.09 13.85 -28.10
C ARG A 195 -2.55 12.53 -27.55
N ARG A 196 -2.05 12.53 -26.31
CA ARG A 196 -1.49 11.35 -25.66
C ARG A 196 -2.51 10.64 -24.78
N VAL A 197 -2.78 9.38 -25.08
CA VAL A 197 -3.71 8.52 -24.33
C VAL A 197 -3.05 7.16 -24.05
N ASN A 198 -3.53 6.42 -23.04
CA ASN A 198 -2.98 5.14 -22.65
C ASN A 198 -3.04 4.05 -23.73
N ASP A 199 -3.97 4.18 -24.69
CA ASP A 199 -4.14 3.22 -25.80
C ASP A 199 -3.06 3.38 -26.87
N THR A 200 -2.45 4.58 -26.97
CA THR A 200 -1.47 4.92 -28.02
C THR A 200 -0.08 5.21 -27.48
N HIS A 201 0.03 5.50 -26.18
CA HIS A 201 1.29 5.88 -25.56
C HIS A 201 1.55 5.11 -24.28
N ARG A 202 2.83 4.77 -24.05
CA ARG A 202 3.34 4.13 -22.84
C ARG A 202 4.60 4.84 -22.35
N SER A 203 4.80 4.90 -21.05
CA SER A 203 6.03 5.41 -20.47
C SER A 203 7.17 4.43 -20.72
N THR A 204 8.30 4.92 -21.24
CA THR A 204 9.54 4.12 -21.38
C THR A 204 10.27 3.94 -20.06
N THR A 205 10.06 4.85 -19.09
CA THR A 205 10.68 4.77 -17.76
C THR A 205 9.92 3.84 -16.82
N ASP A 206 8.58 3.86 -16.85
CA ASP A 206 7.72 3.03 -16.02
C ASP A 206 6.53 2.52 -16.86
N PRO A 207 6.73 1.44 -17.63
CA PRO A 207 5.73 0.93 -18.57
C PRO A 207 4.41 0.48 -17.93
N GLU A 208 4.39 0.22 -16.63
CA GLU A 208 3.20 -0.19 -15.89
C GLU A 208 2.39 1.00 -15.35
N SER A 209 2.96 2.22 -15.38
CA SER A 209 2.21 3.43 -15.01
C SER A 209 1.25 3.85 -16.14
N ARG A 210 0.14 4.48 -15.76
CA ARG A 210 -0.88 4.95 -16.71
C ARG A 210 -1.14 6.44 -16.51
N LEU A 211 -1.40 7.11 -17.61
CA LEU A 211 -1.85 8.49 -17.59
C LEU A 211 -3.26 8.53 -16.98
N TYR A 212 -3.40 9.14 -15.83
CA TYR A 212 -4.66 9.21 -15.12
C TYR A 212 -4.92 10.58 -14.51
N ARG A 213 -6.19 11.02 -14.55
CA ARG A 213 -6.68 12.27 -13.98
C ARG A 213 -7.73 11.97 -12.93
N LYS A 214 -7.57 12.47 -11.72
CA LYS A 214 -8.59 12.41 -10.67
C LYS A 214 -9.11 13.82 -10.36
N GLY A 215 -10.41 14.03 -10.57
CA GLY A 215 -11.05 15.33 -10.33
C GLY A 215 -10.51 16.46 -11.22
N GLY A 216 -10.45 17.69 -10.70
CA GLY A 216 -9.98 18.91 -11.40
C GLY A 216 -8.44 19.03 -11.53
N THR A 217 -7.67 18.01 -11.11
CA THR A 217 -6.19 18.06 -11.16
C THR A 217 -5.66 17.71 -12.55
N GLY A 218 -4.39 18.08 -12.84
CA GLY A 218 -3.70 17.67 -14.07
C GLY A 218 -3.59 16.14 -14.19
N ALA A 219 -3.37 15.63 -15.39
CA ALA A 219 -3.11 14.21 -15.61
C ALA A 219 -1.66 13.88 -15.31
N TYR A 220 -1.44 12.80 -14.56
CA TYR A 220 -0.12 12.30 -14.18
C TYR A 220 0.01 10.81 -14.49
N LEU A 221 1.23 10.36 -14.79
CA LEU A 221 1.54 8.94 -14.78
C LEU A 221 1.39 8.42 -13.35
N SER A 222 0.55 7.42 -13.16
CA SER A 222 0.12 6.97 -11.84
C SER A 222 -0.08 5.46 -11.79
N HIS A 223 -0.01 4.93 -10.57
CA HIS A 223 -0.51 3.62 -10.17
C HIS A 223 -1.71 3.81 -9.25
N SER A 224 -2.57 2.79 -9.15
CA SER A 224 -3.63 2.73 -8.15
C SER A 224 -3.20 1.90 -6.97
N MET A 225 -3.30 2.45 -5.76
CA MET A 225 -3.23 1.67 -4.52
C MET A 225 -4.63 1.47 -3.96
N HIS A 226 -4.88 0.26 -3.46
CA HIS A 226 -6.16 -0.12 -2.88
C HIS A 226 -5.93 -0.64 -1.48
N ALA A 227 -6.87 -0.36 -0.58
CA ALA A 227 -6.84 -0.85 0.78
C ALA A 227 -8.22 -1.35 1.21
N MET A 228 -8.21 -2.40 2.03
CA MET A 228 -9.37 -2.91 2.74
C MET A 228 -9.10 -2.76 4.23
N THR A 229 -9.99 -2.03 4.91
CA THR A 229 -9.93 -1.81 6.36
C THR A 229 -11.11 -2.47 7.05
N GLU A 230 -10.90 -2.96 8.26
CA GLU A 230 -12.01 -3.30 9.14
C GLU A 230 -12.60 -2.01 9.76
N ASN A 231 -13.91 -2.00 10.04
CA ASN A 231 -14.65 -0.77 10.37
C ASN A 231 -14.67 -0.40 11.86
N ARG A 232 -14.21 -1.27 12.76
CA ARG A 232 -14.21 -1.01 14.20
C ARG A 232 -13.10 -0.06 14.60
N HIS A 233 -11.86 -0.44 14.26
CA HIS A 233 -10.66 0.28 14.64
C HIS A 233 -9.87 0.84 13.44
N GLY A 234 -10.32 0.58 12.21
CA GLY A 234 -9.68 1.06 10.98
C GLY A 234 -8.34 0.41 10.69
N LEU A 235 -8.14 -0.83 11.13
CA LEU A 235 -6.95 -1.60 10.80
C LEU A 235 -7.00 -2.07 9.36
N VAL A 236 -5.90 -1.95 8.64
CA VAL A 236 -5.78 -2.42 7.26
C VAL A 236 -5.60 -3.93 7.26
N VAL A 237 -6.46 -4.66 6.56
CA VAL A 237 -6.41 -6.13 6.49
C VAL A 237 -5.93 -6.66 5.14
N ALA A 238 -5.98 -5.84 4.08
CA ALA A 238 -5.42 -6.19 2.79
C ALA A 238 -5.08 -4.93 1.99
N VAL A 239 -4.06 -5.01 1.14
CA VAL A 239 -3.65 -3.96 0.21
C VAL A 239 -3.29 -4.52 -1.15
N GLU A 240 -3.52 -3.74 -2.22
CA GLU A 240 -3.17 -4.09 -3.60
C GLU A 240 -2.62 -2.88 -4.37
N ILE A 241 -1.77 -3.14 -5.37
CA ILE A 241 -1.30 -2.16 -6.36
C ILE A 241 -1.72 -2.63 -7.73
N ASP A 242 -2.36 -1.73 -8.48
CA ASP A 242 -2.80 -1.98 -9.85
C ASP A 242 -2.48 -0.81 -10.78
N GLU A 243 -2.79 -1.00 -12.07
CA GLU A 243 -2.77 0.08 -13.04
C GLU A 243 -3.90 1.08 -12.77
N ALA A 244 -3.62 2.36 -12.95
CA ALA A 244 -4.62 3.42 -12.81
C ALA A 244 -5.53 3.46 -14.06
N ASN A 245 -6.52 2.57 -14.14
CA ASN A 245 -7.43 2.44 -15.31
C ASN A 245 -8.92 2.65 -14.97
N GLY A 246 -9.27 2.94 -13.70
CA GLY A 246 -10.65 3.16 -13.26
C GLY A 246 -11.53 1.89 -13.19
N ARG A 247 -11.00 0.72 -13.57
CA ARG A 247 -11.66 -0.60 -13.44
C ARG A 247 -11.02 -1.47 -12.36
N SER A 248 -9.74 -1.28 -12.13
CA SER A 248 -8.93 -2.04 -11.19
C SER A 248 -9.45 -1.99 -9.74
N GLU A 249 -10.16 -0.94 -9.36
CA GLU A 249 -10.70 -0.77 -7.98
C GLU A 249 -11.61 -1.94 -7.59
N ARG A 250 -12.54 -2.35 -8.46
CA ARG A 250 -13.48 -3.45 -8.19
C ARG A 250 -12.79 -4.81 -8.17
N GLU A 251 -11.89 -5.05 -9.10
CA GLU A 251 -11.11 -6.29 -9.15
C GLU A 251 -10.18 -6.41 -7.94
N ALA A 252 -9.50 -5.33 -7.57
CA ALA A 252 -8.68 -5.26 -6.37
C ALA A 252 -9.50 -5.56 -5.10
N ALA A 253 -10.71 -4.98 -4.99
CA ALA A 253 -11.60 -5.25 -3.87
C ALA A 253 -11.94 -6.75 -3.75
N LEU A 254 -12.26 -7.40 -4.86
CA LEU A 254 -12.56 -8.84 -4.87
C LEU A 254 -11.34 -9.70 -4.53
N ARG A 255 -10.13 -9.30 -4.94
CA ARG A 255 -8.88 -9.98 -4.56
C ARG A 255 -8.59 -9.79 -3.07
N MET A 256 -8.74 -8.56 -2.55
CA MET A 256 -8.55 -8.25 -1.12
C MET A 256 -9.54 -9.01 -0.23
N VAL A 257 -10.82 -9.09 -0.61
CA VAL A 257 -11.82 -9.93 0.07
C VAL A 257 -11.41 -11.40 0.08
N THR A 258 -10.95 -11.92 -1.06
CA THR A 258 -10.47 -13.30 -1.16
C THR A 258 -9.28 -13.55 -0.25
N HIS A 259 -8.32 -12.61 -0.20
CA HIS A 259 -7.17 -12.66 0.69
C HIS A 259 -7.61 -12.66 2.16
N ALA A 260 -8.46 -11.73 2.57
CA ALA A 260 -8.96 -11.61 3.94
C ALA A 260 -9.66 -12.92 4.40
N ARG A 261 -10.51 -13.51 3.57
CA ARG A 261 -11.18 -14.76 3.88
C ARG A 261 -10.24 -15.97 3.93
N ARG A 262 -9.36 -16.11 2.93
CA ARG A 262 -8.49 -17.31 2.83
C ARG A 262 -7.30 -17.25 3.79
N ARG A 263 -6.68 -16.07 3.93
CA ARG A 263 -5.43 -15.92 4.67
C ARG A 263 -5.66 -15.60 6.14
N HIS A 264 -6.68 -14.79 6.42
CA HIS A 264 -6.98 -14.33 7.78
C HIS A 264 -8.23 -14.99 8.37
N ARG A 265 -8.97 -15.80 7.59
CA ARG A 265 -10.22 -16.46 7.99
C ARG A 265 -11.30 -15.49 8.46
N LEU A 266 -11.28 -14.27 7.94
CA LEU A 266 -12.27 -13.24 8.26
C LEU A 266 -13.58 -13.52 7.53
N SER A 267 -14.72 -13.37 8.22
CA SER A 267 -16.05 -13.68 7.68
C SER A 267 -16.49 -12.75 6.56
N VAL A 268 -16.11 -11.46 6.61
CA VAL A 268 -16.49 -10.40 5.65
C VAL A 268 -17.98 -10.46 5.31
N ARG A 269 -18.83 -10.04 6.25
CA ARG A 269 -20.30 -10.03 6.08
C ARG A 269 -20.77 -8.85 5.25
N THR A 270 -20.20 -7.65 5.46
CA THR A 270 -20.54 -6.45 4.70
C THR A 270 -19.29 -5.79 4.11
N LEU A 271 -19.45 -5.17 2.95
CA LEU A 271 -18.39 -4.43 2.30
C LEU A 271 -18.88 -3.02 1.94
N GLY A 272 -18.33 -2.00 2.62
CA GLY A 272 -18.56 -0.59 2.33
C GLY A 272 -17.67 -0.11 1.19
N ALA A 273 -18.24 0.62 0.24
CA ALA A 273 -17.49 1.24 -0.86
C ALA A 273 -18.20 2.51 -1.37
N ASP A 274 -17.45 3.34 -2.09
CA ASP A 274 -17.99 4.56 -2.70
C ASP A 274 -18.76 4.28 -4.00
N ALA A 275 -19.32 5.33 -4.60
CA ALA A 275 -20.06 5.24 -5.85
C ALA A 275 -19.17 4.85 -7.08
N GLY A 276 -17.85 4.79 -6.95
CA GLY A 276 -16.95 4.25 -7.96
C GLY A 276 -17.13 2.75 -8.16
N TYR A 277 -17.60 2.07 -7.11
CA TYR A 277 -17.86 0.63 -7.09
C TYR A 277 -19.30 0.25 -7.54
N ASP A 278 -20.16 1.24 -7.86
CA ASP A 278 -21.50 1.00 -8.39
C ASP A 278 -21.43 0.41 -9.82
N ALA A 279 -21.30 -0.92 -9.86
CA ALA A 279 -21.35 -1.72 -11.09
C ALA A 279 -22.10 -3.03 -10.80
N GLU A 280 -23.06 -3.35 -11.64
CA GLU A 280 -23.94 -4.52 -11.48
C GLU A 280 -23.19 -5.84 -11.30
N SER A 281 -22.16 -6.07 -12.14
CA SER A 281 -21.30 -7.25 -12.04
C SER A 281 -20.58 -7.37 -10.71
N PHE A 282 -20.16 -6.23 -10.12
CA PHE A 282 -19.51 -6.20 -8.81
C PHE A 282 -20.52 -6.50 -7.69
N LEU A 283 -21.68 -5.86 -7.70
CA LEU A 283 -22.74 -6.07 -6.72
C LEU A 283 -23.23 -7.53 -6.75
N LEU A 284 -23.47 -8.08 -7.94
CA LEU A 284 -23.84 -9.48 -8.13
C LEU A 284 -22.77 -10.44 -7.59
N THR A 285 -21.48 -10.15 -7.90
CA THR A 285 -20.36 -10.98 -7.41
C THR A 285 -20.27 -10.99 -5.88
N LEU A 286 -20.51 -9.84 -5.23
CA LEU A 286 -20.57 -9.77 -3.76
C LEU A 286 -21.74 -10.61 -3.22
N GLY A 287 -22.92 -10.51 -3.83
CA GLY A 287 -24.10 -11.30 -3.47
C GLY A 287 -23.83 -12.81 -3.58
N LEU A 288 -23.26 -13.27 -4.69
CA LEU A 288 -22.87 -14.68 -4.90
C LEU A 288 -21.85 -15.16 -3.85
N ARG A 289 -21.01 -14.26 -3.34
CA ARG A 289 -20.07 -14.54 -2.24
C ARG A 289 -20.70 -14.40 -0.84
N ARG A 290 -21.99 -14.16 -0.74
CA ARG A 290 -22.74 -13.92 0.51
C ARG A 290 -22.16 -12.73 1.29
N ILE A 291 -21.81 -11.64 0.58
CA ILE A 291 -21.36 -10.38 1.15
C ILE A 291 -22.42 -9.32 0.86
N ILE A 292 -22.88 -8.64 1.90
CA ILE A 292 -23.85 -7.55 1.77
C ILE A 292 -23.12 -6.29 1.27
N PRO A 293 -23.45 -5.79 0.06
CA PRO A 293 -22.78 -4.62 -0.49
C PRO A 293 -23.36 -3.32 0.09
N HIS A 294 -22.59 -2.63 0.90
CA HIS A 294 -22.91 -1.27 1.36
C HIS A 294 -22.27 -0.25 0.43
N VAL A 295 -22.65 -0.29 -0.86
CA VAL A 295 -22.08 0.56 -1.93
C VAL A 295 -22.98 1.77 -2.16
N ALA A 296 -22.40 2.97 -2.27
CA ALA A 296 -23.14 4.16 -2.64
C ALA A 296 -23.55 4.09 -4.12
N LEU A 297 -24.83 4.17 -4.43
CA LEU A 297 -25.34 4.13 -5.80
C LEU A 297 -25.30 5.50 -6.44
N ARG A 298 -24.90 5.58 -7.73
CA ARG A 298 -24.88 6.82 -8.53
C ARG A 298 -26.24 7.23 -9.03
N ARG A 299 -27.10 6.25 -9.30
CA ARG A 299 -28.46 6.46 -9.82
C ARG A 299 -29.41 5.54 -9.07
N PRO A 300 -30.68 5.96 -8.85
CA PRO A 300 -31.74 5.05 -8.43
C PRO A 300 -31.82 3.86 -9.39
N GLY A 301 -32.15 2.69 -8.88
CA GLY A 301 -32.36 1.50 -9.70
C GLY A 301 -33.49 1.75 -10.69
N VAL A 302 -33.24 1.51 -11.96
CA VAL A 302 -34.24 1.54 -13.03
C VAL A 302 -34.30 0.11 -13.57
N ASP A 303 -35.51 -0.43 -13.69
CA ASP A 303 -35.87 -1.72 -14.29
C ASP A 303 -34.99 -2.93 -13.84
N ALA A 304 -35.43 -3.53 -12.73
CA ALA A 304 -34.81 -4.74 -12.17
C ALA A 304 -35.26 -6.02 -12.92
N THR A 305 -35.01 -6.09 -14.24
CA THR A 305 -35.43 -7.22 -15.06
C THR A 305 -34.35 -8.30 -15.16
N ASP A 306 -33.10 -7.96 -14.91
CA ASP A 306 -31.96 -8.89 -14.89
C ASP A 306 -31.32 -9.03 -13.50
N ALA A 307 -30.40 -9.99 -13.37
CA ALA A 307 -29.73 -10.28 -12.10
C ALA A 307 -28.92 -9.08 -11.57
N GLY A 308 -28.35 -8.26 -12.45
CA GLY A 308 -27.59 -7.06 -12.09
C GLY A 308 -28.47 -5.95 -11.55
N GLY A 309 -29.61 -5.71 -12.20
CA GLY A 309 -30.64 -4.77 -11.76
C GLY A 309 -31.25 -5.18 -10.44
N LEU A 310 -31.54 -6.47 -10.24
CA LEU A 310 -32.01 -7.01 -8.96
C LEU A 310 -31.01 -6.79 -7.82
N ALA A 311 -29.70 -7.03 -8.07
CA ALA A 311 -28.66 -6.78 -7.09
C ALA A 311 -28.57 -5.29 -6.71
N ARG A 312 -28.72 -4.39 -7.69
CA ARG A 312 -28.75 -2.92 -7.44
C ARG A 312 -30.00 -2.49 -6.67
N ALA A 313 -31.19 -3.04 -7.02
CA ALA A 313 -32.43 -2.76 -6.30
C ALA A 313 -32.35 -3.23 -4.83
N ALA A 314 -31.71 -4.37 -4.57
CA ALA A 314 -31.46 -4.86 -3.21
C ALA A 314 -30.58 -3.88 -2.42
N VAL A 315 -29.50 -3.33 -3.01
CA VAL A 315 -28.69 -2.29 -2.36
C VAL A 315 -29.51 -1.03 -2.08
N GLN A 316 -30.34 -0.61 -3.03
CA GLN A 316 -31.20 0.58 -2.85
C GLN A 316 -32.16 0.42 -1.69
N SER A 317 -32.79 -0.74 -1.53
CA SER A 317 -33.70 -1.02 -0.40
C SER A 317 -32.99 -0.96 0.95
N MET A 318 -31.70 -1.37 1.00
CA MET A 318 -30.88 -1.33 2.21
C MET A 318 -30.39 0.06 2.62
N GLN A 319 -30.39 1.06 1.72
CA GLN A 319 -29.82 2.38 2.02
C GLN A 319 -30.47 3.08 3.22
N ARG A 320 -31.73 2.81 3.51
CA ARG A 320 -32.47 3.33 4.68
C ARG A 320 -32.14 2.59 5.98
N GLN A 321 -31.52 1.43 5.91
CA GLN A 321 -31.20 0.62 7.08
C GLN A 321 -30.05 1.22 7.88
N ARG A 322 -30.14 1.15 9.22
CA ARG A 322 -29.12 1.67 10.14
C ARG A 322 -27.72 1.09 9.87
N GLY A 323 -27.63 -0.21 9.53
CA GLY A 323 -26.38 -0.87 9.22
C GLY A 323 -25.67 -0.27 8.01
N TYR A 324 -26.40 -0.01 6.92
CA TYR A 324 -25.87 0.65 5.73
C TYR A 324 -25.37 2.07 6.06
N GLN A 325 -26.18 2.86 6.75
CA GLN A 325 -25.82 4.24 7.12
C GLN A 325 -24.56 4.27 8.00
N MET A 326 -24.46 3.36 8.98
CA MET A 326 -23.28 3.21 9.81
C MET A 326 -22.05 2.87 8.97
N SER A 327 -22.16 1.89 8.07
CA SER A 327 -21.09 1.48 7.19
C SER A 327 -20.60 2.63 6.32
N GLN A 328 -21.50 3.43 5.73
CA GLN A 328 -21.13 4.60 4.92
C GLN A 328 -20.44 5.70 5.75
N ARG A 329 -20.81 5.90 7.01
CA ARG A 329 -20.11 6.82 7.91
C ARG A 329 -18.70 6.31 8.23
N ARG A 330 -18.58 5.01 8.56
CA ARG A 330 -17.30 4.37 8.89
C ARG A 330 -16.37 4.24 7.69
N ARG A 331 -16.90 4.26 6.47
CA ARG A 331 -16.11 4.21 5.25
C ARG A 331 -14.97 5.25 5.22
N LYS A 332 -15.19 6.42 5.77
CA LYS A 332 -14.17 7.48 5.81
C LYS A 332 -12.88 7.09 6.56
N VAL A 333 -12.94 6.06 7.41
CA VAL A 333 -11.76 5.60 8.18
C VAL A 333 -10.63 5.09 7.26
N VAL A 334 -10.96 4.54 6.08
CA VAL A 334 -9.93 4.13 5.11
C VAL A 334 -9.11 5.33 4.58
N GLU A 335 -9.71 6.52 4.56
CA GLU A 335 -9.03 7.75 4.13
C GLU A 335 -7.88 8.14 5.10
N GLU A 336 -8.00 7.78 6.40
CA GLU A 336 -6.91 7.97 7.38
C GLU A 336 -5.66 7.19 6.97
N PHE A 337 -5.82 5.94 6.53
CA PHE A 337 -4.71 5.15 6.02
C PHE A 337 -4.07 5.79 4.79
N PHE A 338 -4.86 6.23 3.81
CA PHE A 338 -4.33 6.89 2.62
C PHE A 338 -3.64 8.21 2.94
N GLY A 339 -4.21 9.00 3.85
CA GLY A 339 -3.59 10.22 4.37
C GLY A 339 -2.21 9.91 4.98
N TRP A 340 -2.15 8.94 5.90
CA TRP A 340 -0.92 8.51 6.55
C TRP A 340 0.10 7.96 5.56
N ALA A 341 -0.32 7.11 4.65
CA ALA A 341 0.54 6.52 3.61
C ALA A 341 1.18 7.59 2.72
N LYS A 342 0.41 8.62 2.33
CA LYS A 342 0.90 9.69 1.46
C LYS A 342 1.78 10.71 2.17
N THR A 343 1.53 10.97 3.45
CA THR A 343 2.27 11.97 4.23
C THR A 343 3.46 11.34 4.96
N ILE A 344 3.21 10.43 5.87
CA ILE A 344 4.23 9.83 6.73
C ILE A 344 5.11 8.84 5.95
N ALA A 345 4.48 7.85 5.26
CA ALA A 345 5.24 6.87 4.47
C ALA A 345 5.63 7.37 3.07
N ARG A 346 5.33 8.63 2.73
CA ARG A 346 5.73 9.31 1.48
C ARG A 346 5.27 8.61 0.19
N LEU A 347 4.13 7.90 0.22
CA LEU A 347 3.55 7.23 -0.94
C LEU A 347 2.75 8.17 -1.87
N ARG A 348 2.87 9.48 -1.74
CA ARG A 348 2.26 10.43 -2.69
C ARG A 348 2.86 10.26 -4.09
N ARG A 349 4.18 10.01 -4.16
CA ARG A 349 4.91 9.72 -5.39
C ARG A 349 5.82 8.51 -5.17
N SER A 350 5.80 7.55 -6.12
CA SER A 350 6.67 6.39 -6.07
C SER A 350 8.15 6.78 -6.18
N ARG A 351 8.99 6.10 -5.42
CA ARG A 351 10.46 6.14 -5.54
C ARG A 351 10.98 5.03 -6.45
N HIS A 352 10.11 4.09 -6.78
CA HIS A 352 10.44 2.87 -7.49
C HIS A 352 9.74 2.83 -8.84
N VAL A 353 10.37 2.16 -9.78
CA VAL A 353 9.80 1.77 -11.06
C VAL A 353 9.27 0.36 -10.94
N GLY A 354 8.07 0.13 -11.47
CA GLY A 354 7.39 -1.16 -11.46
C GLY A 354 6.51 -1.42 -10.23
N ARG A 355 5.36 -2.05 -10.48
CA ARG A 355 4.31 -2.32 -9.48
C ARG A 355 4.76 -3.24 -8.34
N TRP A 356 5.62 -4.21 -8.62
CA TRP A 356 6.07 -5.16 -7.61
C TRP A 356 6.87 -4.50 -6.49
N LYS A 357 7.76 -3.52 -6.81
CA LYS A 357 8.49 -2.74 -5.80
C LYS A 357 7.56 -1.83 -5.00
N LEU A 358 6.60 -1.23 -5.70
CA LEU A 358 5.62 -0.36 -5.07
C LEU A 358 4.68 -1.16 -4.15
N ARG A 359 4.35 -2.41 -4.52
CA ARG A 359 3.56 -3.33 -3.68
C ARG A 359 4.28 -3.63 -2.37
N GLN A 360 5.57 -3.97 -2.41
CA GLN A 360 6.37 -4.18 -1.19
C GLN A 360 6.35 -2.95 -0.28
N GLN A 361 6.52 -1.77 -0.85
CA GLN A 361 6.47 -0.54 -0.09
C GLN A 361 5.08 -0.31 0.53
N LEU A 362 4.00 -0.60 -0.18
CA LEU A 362 2.64 -0.47 0.33
C LEU A 362 2.34 -1.47 1.46
N GLU A 363 2.78 -2.72 1.33
CA GLU A 363 2.64 -3.76 2.35
C GLU A 363 3.36 -3.38 3.65
N LEU A 364 4.61 -2.89 3.56
CA LEU A 364 5.35 -2.37 4.70
C LEU A 364 4.72 -1.10 5.30
N THR A 365 4.17 -0.24 4.46
CA THR A 365 3.43 0.94 4.90
C THR A 365 2.17 0.56 5.68
N ALA A 366 1.41 -0.42 5.19
CA ALA A 366 0.22 -0.93 5.88
C ALA A 366 0.58 -1.60 7.22
N ALA A 367 1.67 -2.37 7.26
CA ALA A 367 2.19 -2.94 8.50
C ALA A 367 2.59 -1.85 9.49
N ALA A 368 3.32 -0.82 9.06
CA ALA A 368 3.73 0.31 9.91
C ALA A 368 2.51 1.06 10.48
N TYR A 369 1.51 1.34 9.63
CA TYR A 369 0.26 1.97 10.06
C TYR A 369 -0.46 1.14 11.12
N ASN A 370 -0.62 -0.16 10.87
CA ASN A 370 -1.26 -1.06 11.82
C ASN A 370 -0.49 -1.15 13.14
N LEU A 371 0.83 -1.24 13.13
CA LEU A 371 1.65 -1.29 14.34
C LEU A 371 1.50 -0.03 15.21
N VAL A 372 1.48 1.16 14.58
CA VAL A 372 1.23 2.42 15.30
C VAL A 372 -0.17 2.42 15.91
N ARG A 373 -1.16 1.91 15.18
CA ARG A 373 -2.56 1.87 15.64
C ARG A 373 -2.76 0.83 16.73
N LEU A 374 -2.22 -0.39 16.56
CA LEU A 374 -2.25 -1.46 17.55
C LEU A 374 -1.62 -1.04 18.89
N ARG A 375 -0.46 -0.37 18.85
CA ARG A 375 0.17 0.17 20.05
C ARG A 375 -0.79 1.04 20.87
N ARG A 376 -1.55 1.91 20.18
CA ARG A 376 -2.51 2.79 20.86
C ARG A 376 -3.71 2.02 21.40
N LEU A 377 -4.21 1.06 20.64
CA LEU A 377 -5.38 0.25 21.03
C LEU A 377 -5.06 -0.73 22.16
N LEU A 378 -3.83 -1.21 22.25
CA LEU A 378 -3.38 -2.10 23.36
C LEU A 378 -3.03 -1.33 24.63
N ALA A 379 -2.83 -0.03 24.56
CA ALA A 379 -2.54 0.85 25.69
C ALA A 379 -3.82 1.52 26.28
N ALA A 380 -4.94 1.42 25.57
CA ALA A 380 -6.24 1.97 25.99
C ALA A 380 -7.06 0.94 26.78
#